data_fee5edeaa921abc3cc5827410fd086c4
#
_entry.id   fee5edeaa921abc3cc5827410fd086c4
#
_cell.length_a   1.000
_cell.length_b   1.000
_cell.length_c   1.000
_cell.angle_alpha   90.00
_cell.angle_beta   90.00
_cell.angle_gamma   90.00
#
_symmetry.space_group_name_H-M   'P 1'
#
loop_
_entity.id
_entity.type
_entity.pdbx_description
1 polymer ?
#
loop_
_entity_poly.entity_id
_entity_poly.type
_entity_poly.pdbx_seq_one_letter_code
_entity_poly.pdbx_strand_id
1 'polypeptide(L)'
;MIIASLAAMSIAVSLGLFSMPPERPETEDSFSVERVQKDIKFISSDHHSIIHPEQRNEVRDYLISRLRELGTEPALYSYPDSEGKGYKFDAVNIVGDWAPADIANAGNARLLIVAHYDSRYPWAPVRDTVCSYGAADDGYGVGSALETVTILLRNRESWSQGVRLLLTDAEEVGMVGMKKAYELNPELFEDVGLVINIEARGTYGPVLLFETSPGNDRIMELYEGFSRYPHTYSLTNVVYRMMPNFTDFTIVKDALPGVNFSTISDVNHYHTDKDCFANISASSIRHYGAQIVPLAEEFVRNPEYADRDSLRGSEDRVFFTVPLLGLFNFSKKGYLVVNIVVLLLMAGMLLMERKKMLSALSWAGLWLLFAVVALIVGEVAAWIGCQVSGAKFALFGTVSGMQFDNALMLGLAVVLALVIANMYRRGKVQEKLKGCLILLAVLDIILLAVLGENLFVLIPLAVSSLVILLWKISGWKLFLPVGMALILLHACSFLYDLSMALTVGAVGAVLLIATFEFAAAIGLAALFCSEER
;
A
#
# COMPACT_ATOMS: atom_id res chain seq x y z
N MET A 1 23.03 -12.94 22.05
CA MET A 1 22.74 -13.79 20.88
C MET A 1 21.26 -13.86 20.59
N ILE A 2 20.37 -14.33 21.47
CA ILE A 2 18.90 -14.45 21.25
C ILE A 2 18.27 -13.15 20.71
N ILE A 3 18.53 -12.00 21.36
CA ILE A 3 17.98 -10.71 20.94
C ILE A 3 18.39 -10.36 19.51
N ALA A 4 19.69 -10.48 19.19
CA ALA A 4 20.19 -10.15 17.86
C ALA A 4 19.60 -11.07 16.78
N SER A 5 19.47 -12.37 17.08
CA SER A 5 18.87 -13.34 16.17
C SER A 5 17.38 -13.05 15.93
N LEU A 6 16.61 -12.78 17.00
CA LEU A 6 15.20 -12.44 16.90
C LEU A 6 15.00 -11.12 16.15
N ALA A 7 15.81 -10.10 16.43
CA ALA A 7 15.73 -8.82 15.72
C ALA A 7 16.05 -8.99 14.24
N ALA A 8 17.15 -9.67 13.90
CA ALA A 8 17.53 -9.91 12.51
C ALA A 8 16.45 -10.70 11.74
N MET A 9 15.89 -11.74 12.37
CA MET A 9 14.82 -12.54 11.80
C MET A 9 13.55 -11.71 11.59
N SER A 10 13.12 -10.92 12.58
CA SER A 10 11.93 -10.07 12.47
C SER A 10 12.09 -9.02 11.37
N ILE A 11 13.26 -8.39 11.28
CA ILE A 11 13.56 -7.40 10.22
C ILE A 11 13.55 -8.07 8.84
N ALA A 12 14.21 -9.22 8.68
CA ALA A 12 14.26 -9.94 7.41
C ALA A 12 12.87 -10.38 6.93
N VAL A 13 12.05 -10.90 7.85
CA VAL A 13 10.65 -11.28 7.57
C VAL A 13 9.83 -10.06 7.19
N SER A 14 9.98 -8.98 7.94
CA SER A 14 9.22 -7.74 7.77
C SER A 14 9.52 -7.05 6.43
N LEU A 15 10.76 -7.10 5.96
CA LEU A 15 11.20 -6.46 4.71
C LEU A 15 10.85 -7.27 3.43
N GLY A 16 9.88 -8.17 3.49
CA GLY A 16 9.24 -8.70 2.29
C GLY A 16 9.55 -10.13 1.92
N LEU A 17 10.34 -10.89 2.69
CA LEU A 17 10.61 -12.31 2.40
C LEU A 17 9.35 -13.19 2.44
N PHE A 18 8.29 -12.76 3.14
CA PHE A 18 7.04 -13.52 3.32
C PHE A 18 5.77 -12.75 2.95
N SER A 19 5.90 -11.51 2.48
CA SER A 19 4.74 -10.66 2.09
C SER A 19 4.27 -10.95 0.67
N MET A 20 5.08 -11.63 -0.15
CA MET A 20 4.74 -11.99 -1.52
C MET A 20 4.66 -13.50 -1.69
N PRO A 21 3.82 -13.99 -2.62
CA PRO A 21 3.71 -15.42 -2.88
C PRO A 21 5.05 -15.99 -3.37
N PRO A 22 5.45 -17.19 -2.87
CA PRO A 22 6.65 -17.86 -3.34
C PRO A 22 6.51 -18.26 -4.81
N GLU A 23 7.63 -18.38 -5.49
CA GLU A 23 7.67 -18.94 -6.82
C GLU A 23 7.18 -20.41 -6.79
N ARG A 24 6.25 -20.71 -7.66
CA ARG A 24 5.70 -22.08 -7.85
C ARG A 24 5.64 -22.36 -9.34
N PRO A 25 5.75 -23.64 -9.77
CA PRO A 25 5.49 -24.01 -11.15
C PRO A 25 4.10 -23.53 -11.58
N GLU A 26 4.02 -22.83 -12.69
CA GLU A 26 2.76 -22.42 -13.27
C GLU A 26 2.06 -23.64 -13.89
N THR A 27 0.76 -23.72 -13.70
CA THR A 27 -0.12 -24.69 -14.38
C THR A 27 -0.97 -23.94 -15.39
N GLU A 28 -1.60 -24.68 -16.32
CA GLU A 28 -2.50 -24.04 -17.29
C GLU A 28 -3.60 -23.21 -16.60
N ASP A 29 -4.06 -23.65 -15.43
CA ASP A 29 -5.15 -23.00 -14.68
C ASP A 29 -4.66 -21.92 -13.71
N SER A 30 -3.35 -21.73 -13.55
CA SER A 30 -2.82 -20.71 -12.67
C SER A 30 -2.65 -19.37 -13.38
N PHE A 31 -2.64 -18.30 -12.58
CA PHE A 31 -2.23 -16.97 -13.05
C PHE A 31 -0.79 -17.05 -13.58
N SER A 32 -0.57 -16.68 -14.83
CA SER A 32 0.72 -16.80 -15.49
C SER A 32 1.47 -15.49 -15.55
N VAL A 33 2.59 -15.45 -14.85
CA VAL A 33 3.54 -14.34 -14.91
C VAL A 33 4.11 -14.18 -16.32
N GLU A 34 4.35 -15.30 -17.02
CA GLU A 34 4.90 -15.29 -18.38
C GLU A 34 3.94 -14.60 -19.37
N ARG A 35 2.62 -14.91 -19.29
CA ARG A 35 1.61 -14.24 -20.14
C ARG A 35 1.54 -12.75 -19.86
N VAL A 36 1.53 -12.35 -18.59
CA VAL A 36 1.56 -10.93 -18.19
C VAL A 36 2.81 -10.24 -18.70
N GLN A 37 3.99 -10.85 -18.54
CA GLN A 37 5.25 -10.28 -19.05
C GLN A 37 5.26 -10.14 -20.57
N LYS A 38 4.61 -11.05 -21.30
CA LYS A 38 4.48 -10.96 -22.76
C LYS A 38 3.68 -9.72 -23.17
N ASP A 39 2.54 -9.48 -22.49
CA ASP A 39 1.72 -8.29 -22.74
C ASP A 39 2.49 -7.01 -22.38
N ILE A 40 3.12 -6.95 -21.20
CA ILE A 40 3.93 -5.80 -20.77
C ILE A 40 5.08 -5.53 -21.77
N LYS A 41 5.76 -6.57 -22.24
CA LYS A 41 6.86 -6.42 -23.20
C LYS A 41 6.44 -5.75 -24.50
N PHE A 42 5.23 -6.02 -24.96
CA PHE A 42 4.69 -5.35 -26.14
C PHE A 42 4.33 -3.90 -25.83
N ILE A 43 3.55 -3.68 -24.77
CA ILE A 43 3.04 -2.37 -24.35
C ILE A 43 4.19 -1.40 -24.12
N SER A 44 5.23 -1.83 -23.41
CA SER A 44 6.40 -0.99 -23.05
C SER A 44 7.56 -1.08 -24.04
N SER A 45 7.32 -1.52 -25.27
CA SER A 45 8.37 -1.60 -26.30
C SER A 45 8.87 -0.23 -26.74
N ASP A 46 8.02 0.78 -26.69
CA ASP A 46 8.34 2.19 -26.96
C ASP A 46 7.46 3.09 -26.10
N HIS A 47 7.77 4.40 -26.11
CA HIS A 47 6.95 5.42 -25.44
C HIS A 47 5.59 5.56 -26.14
N HIS A 48 4.51 5.45 -25.38
CA HIS A 48 3.14 5.49 -25.90
C HIS A 48 2.26 6.47 -25.12
N SER A 49 2.84 7.62 -24.79
CA SER A 49 2.12 8.70 -24.14
C SER A 49 1.25 9.51 -25.14
N ILE A 50 0.51 10.48 -24.63
CA ILE A 50 -0.34 11.38 -25.44
C ILE A 50 0.43 12.14 -26.53
N ILE A 51 1.74 12.33 -26.38
CA ILE A 51 2.59 12.96 -27.39
C ILE A 51 3.23 11.96 -28.36
N HIS A 52 2.96 10.67 -28.20
CA HIS A 52 3.41 9.58 -29.06
C HIS A 52 2.20 8.84 -29.67
N PRO A 53 1.39 9.51 -30.50
CA PRO A 53 0.09 8.97 -30.94
C PRO A 53 0.21 7.70 -31.78
N GLU A 54 1.30 7.53 -32.55
CA GLU A 54 1.50 6.34 -33.39
C GLU A 54 1.70 5.11 -32.51
N GLN A 55 2.63 5.14 -31.58
CA GLN A 55 2.91 4.02 -30.65
C GLN A 55 1.72 3.75 -29.73
N ARG A 56 1.03 4.80 -29.26
CA ARG A 56 -0.19 4.63 -28.46
C ARG A 56 -1.31 3.95 -29.27
N ASN A 57 -1.43 4.22 -30.55
CA ASN A 57 -2.35 3.52 -31.43
C ASN A 57 -1.93 2.05 -31.63
N GLU A 58 -0.64 1.75 -31.79
CA GLU A 58 -0.15 0.38 -31.87
C GLU A 58 -0.47 -0.42 -30.59
N VAL A 59 -0.26 0.17 -29.41
CA VAL A 59 -0.66 -0.45 -28.12
C VAL A 59 -2.18 -0.68 -28.09
N ARG A 60 -2.96 0.29 -28.50
CA ARG A 60 -4.43 0.14 -28.56
C ARG A 60 -4.85 -0.99 -29.50
N ASP A 61 -4.28 -1.07 -30.69
CA ASP A 61 -4.59 -2.13 -31.68
C ASP A 61 -4.17 -3.52 -31.16
N TYR A 62 -3.05 -3.61 -30.45
CA TYR A 62 -2.64 -4.82 -29.75
C TYR A 62 -3.68 -5.22 -28.69
N LEU A 63 -4.12 -4.30 -27.84
CA LEU A 63 -5.11 -4.57 -26.79
C LEU A 63 -6.48 -4.98 -27.37
N ILE A 64 -6.91 -4.36 -28.46
CA ILE A 64 -8.10 -4.79 -29.21
C ILE A 64 -7.96 -6.24 -29.68
N SER A 65 -6.79 -6.61 -30.21
CA SER A 65 -6.52 -8.00 -30.63
C SER A 65 -6.55 -8.96 -29.46
N ARG A 66 -5.98 -8.57 -28.32
CA ARG A 66 -6.01 -9.38 -27.08
C ARG A 66 -7.44 -9.62 -26.59
N LEU A 67 -8.30 -8.59 -26.59
CA LEU A 67 -9.70 -8.74 -26.20
C LEU A 67 -10.48 -9.66 -27.14
N ARG A 68 -10.21 -9.61 -28.46
CA ARG A 68 -10.79 -10.54 -29.44
C ARG A 68 -10.36 -11.98 -29.18
N GLU A 69 -9.08 -12.20 -28.83
CA GLU A 69 -8.61 -13.52 -28.42
C GLU A 69 -9.33 -14.03 -27.15
N LEU A 70 -9.76 -13.13 -26.26
CA LEU A 70 -10.54 -13.45 -25.07
C LEU A 70 -12.06 -13.57 -25.36
N GLY A 71 -12.44 -13.57 -26.64
CA GLY A 71 -13.81 -13.89 -27.09
C GLY A 71 -14.81 -12.75 -26.95
N THR A 72 -14.37 -11.51 -26.93
CA THR A 72 -15.26 -10.32 -26.99
C THR A 72 -14.87 -9.42 -28.14
N GLU A 73 -15.85 -8.76 -28.79
CA GLU A 73 -15.56 -7.66 -29.69
C GLU A 73 -15.50 -6.37 -28.87
N PRO A 74 -14.33 -5.72 -28.77
CA PRO A 74 -14.20 -4.56 -27.89
C PRO A 74 -14.95 -3.35 -28.42
N ALA A 75 -15.62 -2.63 -27.52
CA ALA A 75 -16.20 -1.34 -27.79
C ALA A 75 -15.16 -0.23 -27.59
N LEU A 76 -15.12 0.72 -28.50
CA LEU A 76 -14.22 1.88 -28.45
C LEU A 76 -15.02 3.14 -28.13
N TYR A 77 -14.64 3.83 -27.07
CA TYR A 77 -15.23 5.09 -26.65
C TYR A 77 -14.24 6.22 -26.94
N SER A 78 -14.51 6.96 -28.01
CA SER A 78 -13.64 8.02 -28.52
C SER A 78 -14.08 9.39 -28.02
N TYR A 79 -13.13 10.15 -27.51
CA TYR A 79 -13.30 11.50 -26.98
C TYR A 79 -12.37 12.46 -27.74
N PRO A 80 -12.79 12.92 -28.95
CA PRO A 80 -11.97 13.82 -29.73
C PRO A 80 -11.79 15.17 -29.05
N ASP A 81 -10.77 15.90 -29.45
CA ASP A 81 -10.43 17.23 -28.92
C ASP A 81 -10.35 17.30 -27.38
N SER A 82 -9.92 16.21 -26.74
CA SER A 82 -9.69 16.17 -25.31
C SER A 82 -8.52 17.05 -24.90
N GLU A 83 -8.57 17.62 -23.69
CA GLU A 83 -7.53 18.47 -23.14
C GLU A 83 -7.09 17.98 -21.76
N GLY A 84 -5.77 17.94 -21.52
CA GLY A 84 -5.19 17.60 -20.24
C GLY A 84 -3.78 18.15 -20.09
N LYS A 85 -3.47 18.78 -18.94
CA LYS A 85 -2.14 19.35 -18.64
C LYS A 85 -1.57 20.27 -19.74
N GLY A 86 -2.46 20.94 -20.52
CA GLY A 86 -2.07 21.85 -21.62
C GLY A 86 -1.86 21.18 -22.97
N TYR A 87 -2.09 19.88 -23.08
CA TYR A 87 -2.06 19.12 -24.34
C TYR A 87 -3.47 18.97 -24.91
N LYS A 88 -3.55 18.90 -26.25
CA LYS A 88 -4.76 18.51 -27.00
C LYS A 88 -4.51 17.20 -27.70
N PHE A 89 -5.46 16.29 -27.60
CA PHE A 89 -5.34 14.92 -28.12
C PHE A 89 -6.72 14.26 -28.23
N ASP A 90 -6.78 13.16 -28.98
CA ASP A 90 -7.95 12.30 -28.98
C ASP A 90 -7.73 11.16 -27.97
N ALA A 91 -8.59 11.05 -26.96
CA ALA A 91 -8.57 9.94 -26.03
C ALA A 91 -9.52 8.83 -26.48
N VAL A 92 -9.12 7.57 -26.34
CA VAL A 92 -9.92 6.41 -26.76
C VAL A 92 -9.86 5.31 -25.71
N ASN A 93 -10.92 5.14 -24.95
CA ASN A 93 -11.04 4.00 -24.04
C ASN A 93 -11.43 2.73 -24.78
N ILE A 94 -10.96 1.58 -24.31
CA ILE A 94 -11.28 0.26 -24.83
C ILE A 94 -12.07 -0.50 -23.77
N VAL A 95 -13.21 -1.07 -24.13
CA VAL A 95 -14.08 -1.83 -23.24
C VAL A 95 -14.27 -3.24 -23.76
N GLY A 96 -13.91 -4.23 -22.94
CA GLY A 96 -14.28 -5.63 -23.13
C GLY A 96 -15.39 -6.00 -22.16
N ASP A 97 -16.40 -6.73 -22.63
CA ASP A 97 -17.56 -7.12 -21.84
C ASP A 97 -17.85 -8.62 -21.98
N TRP A 98 -18.08 -9.30 -20.88
CA TRP A 98 -18.43 -10.73 -20.83
C TRP A 98 -19.60 -10.94 -19.88
N ALA A 99 -20.71 -11.44 -20.42
CA ALA A 99 -21.84 -11.87 -19.62
C ALA A 99 -21.62 -13.28 -19.06
N PRO A 100 -22.31 -13.68 -17.98
CA PRO A 100 -22.43 -15.08 -17.57
C PRO A 100 -22.89 -15.96 -18.71
N ALA A 101 -22.54 -17.26 -18.68
CA ALA A 101 -23.02 -18.22 -19.68
C ALA A 101 -24.53 -18.44 -19.56
N ASP A 102 -25.05 -18.50 -18.34
CA ASP A 102 -26.50 -18.58 -18.04
C ASP A 102 -27.05 -17.19 -17.75
N ILE A 103 -27.47 -16.49 -18.81
CA ILE A 103 -28.05 -15.14 -18.74
C ILE A 103 -29.38 -15.12 -17.97
N ALA A 104 -30.14 -16.21 -17.96
CA ALA A 104 -31.46 -16.26 -17.33
C ALA A 104 -31.37 -16.18 -15.79
N ASN A 105 -30.28 -16.65 -15.21
CA ASN A 105 -30.00 -16.62 -13.79
C ASN A 105 -28.89 -15.63 -13.41
N ALA A 106 -28.47 -14.79 -14.34
CA ALA A 106 -27.45 -13.78 -14.10
C ALA A 106 -27.96 -12.68 -13.15
N GLY A 107 -27.11 -12.25 -12.22
CA GLY A 107 -27.34 -11.06 -11.40
C GLY A 107 -27.25 -9.77 -12.22
N ASN A 108 -27.70 -8.68 -11.63
CA ASN A 108 -27.63 -7.35 -12.25
C ASN A 108 -26.28 -6.65 -12.00
N ALA A 109 -25.42 -7.24 -11.18
CA ALA A 109 -24.12 -6.68 -10.86
C ALA A 109 -23.04 -7.09 -11.87
N ARG A 110 -22.02 -6.26 -11.98
CA ARG A 110 -20.85 -6.48 -12.84
C ARG A 110 -19.55 -6.16 -12.10
N LEU A 111 -18.53 -6.97 -12.32
CA LEU A 111 -17.16 -6.65 -11.95
C LEU A 111 -16.59 -5.68 -12.98
N LEU A 112 -16.11 -4.52 -12.57
CA LEU A 112 -15.36 -3.59 -13.40
C LEU A 112 -13.87 -3.66 -13.02
N ILE A 113 -13.03 -4.12 -13.95
CA ILE A 113 -11.57 -4.07 -13.82
C ILE A 113 -11.09 -2.87 -14.62
N VAL A 114 -10.23 -2.03 -14.02
CA VAL A 114 -9.72 -0.79 -14.64
C VAL A 114 -8.21 -0.80 -14.61
N ALA A 115 -7.60 -0.40 -15.71
CA ALA A 115 -6.18 -0.10 -15.86
C ALA A 115 -6.00 0.93 -16.98
N HIS A 116 -4.93 1.72 -16.97
CA HIS A 116 -4.67 2.66 -18.06
C HIS A 116 -3.59 2.16 -19.00
N TYR A 117 -3.68 2.51 -20.29
CA TYR A 117 -2.74 2.02 -21.29
C TYR A 117 -1.84 3.11 -21.90
N ASP A 118 -1.97 4.37 -21.47
CA ASP A 118 -1.07 5.44 -21.84
C ASP A 118 0.13 5.50 -20.88
N SER A 119 1.32 5.80 -21.42
CA SER A 119 2.51 5.97 -20.60
C SER A 119 2.77 7.45 -20.27
N ARG A 120 3.61 7.70 -19.25
CA ARG A 120 3.95 9.05 -18.83
C ARG A 120 4.67 9.85 -19.91
N TYR A 121 4.19 11.05 -20.15
CA TYR A 121 4.82 12.09 -20.97
C TYR A 121 5.89 12.86 -20.18
N PRO A 122 6.81 13.62 -20.84
CA PRO A 122 7.77 14.48 -20.15
C PRO A 122 7.08 15.50 -19.26
N TRP A 123 7.55 15.60 -18.03
CA TRP A 123 6.96 16.52 -17.06
C TRP A 123 8.00 17.49 -16.51
N ALA A 124 7.75 18.77 -16.72
CA ALA A 124 8.64 19.87 -16.46
C ALA A 124 9.25 19.99 -15.05
N PRO A 125 8.62 19.63 -13.92
CA PRO A 125 9.32 19.69 -12.65
C PRO A 125 10.41 18.64 -12.45
N VAL A 126 10.35 17.55 -13.20
CA VAL A 126 11.28 16.42 -13.02
C VAL A 126 12.40 16.44 -14.06
N ARG A 127 12.07 16.41 -15.34
CA ARG A 127 12.97 16.59 -16.49
C ARG A 127 12.13 16.76 -17.75
N ASP A 128 12.35 17.82 -18.52
CA ASP A 128 11.55 18.17 -19.70
C ASP A 128 11.64 17.19 -20.90
N THR A 129 12.48 16.15 -20.80
CA THR A 129 12.78 15.24 -21.92
C THR A 129 12.63 13.77 -21.58
N VAL A 130 12.25 13.42 -20.36
CA VAL A 130 12.16 12.02 -19.93
C VAL A 130 10.72 11.55 -20.00
N CYS A 131 10.48 10.53 -20.83
CA CYS A 131 9.23 9.78 -20.91
C CYS A 131 9.38 8.44 -20.20
N SER A 132 8.29 7.87 -19.66
CA SER A 132 8.23 6.49 -19.20
C SER A 132 7.89 5.55 -20.36
N TYR A 133 8.40 4.33 -20.30
CA TYR A 133 7.95 3.23 -21.17
C TYR A 133 6.65 2.59 -20.67
N GLY A 134 6.19 2.92 -19.45
CA GLY A 134 4.96 2.40 -18.89
C GLY A 134 4.96 0.90 -18.62
N ALA A 135 6.11 0.32 -18.27
CA ALA A 135 6.20 -1.13 -18.04
C ALA A 135 5.57 -1.56 -16.71
N ALA A 136 5.73 -0.75 -15.68
CA ALA A 136 5.00 -0.91 -14.43
C ALA A 136 3.74 -0.02 -14.45
N ASP A 137 3.88 1.23 -14.78
CA ASP A 137 2.84 2.27 -14.79
C ASP A 137 2.32 2.56 -16.23
N ASP A 138 1.24 1.86 -16.78
CA ASP A 138 0.49 0.84 -16.04
C ASP A 138 0.48 -0.53 -16.76
N GLY A 139 1.64 -0.96 -17.24
CA GLY A 139 1.80 -2.30 -17.84
C GLY A 139 1.47 -3.42 -16.83
N TYR A 140 1.74 -3.24 -15.54
CA TYR A 140 1.33 -4.19 -14.51
C TYR A 140 -0.20 -4.30 -14.42
N GLY A 141 -0.90 -3.17 -14.44
CA GLY A 141 -2.35 -3.13 -14.40
C GLY A 141 -2.97 -3.78 -15.62
N VAL A 142 -2.57 -3.34 -16.81
CA VAL A 142 -3.11 -3.88 -18.06
C VAL A 142 -2.85 -5.38 -18.18
N GLY A 143 -1.60 -5.82 -17.96
CA GLY A 143 -1.26 -7.24 -18.07
C GLY A 143 -1.94 -8.11 -17.02
N SER A 144 -2.01 -7.63 -15.76
CA SER A 144 -2.70 -8.37 -14.68
C SER A 144 -4.22 -8.42 -14.88
N ALA A 145 -4.81 -7.35 -15.43
CA ALA A 145 -6.23 -7.31 -15.77
C ALA A 145 -6.59 -8.32 -16.88
N LEU A 146 -5.81 -8.34 -17.97
CA LEU A 146 -5.98 -9.30 -19.07
C LEU A 146 -5.84 -10.75 -18.59
N GLU A 147 -4.84 -11.02 -17.75
CA GLU A 147 -4.62 -12.34 -17.20
C GLU A 147 -5.73 -12.74 -16.21
N THR A 148 -6.21 -11.81 -15.38
CA THR A 148 -7.34 -12.04 -14.48
C THR A 148 -8.58 -12.44 -15.28
N VAL A 149 -8.92 -11.71 -16.34
CA VAL A 149 -10.04 -12.05 -17.23
C VAL A 149 -9.81 -13.42 -17.87
N THR A 150 -8.57 -13.73 -18.30
CA THR A 150 -8.22 -15.05 -18.87
C THR A 150 -8.55 -16.19 -17.90
N ILE A 151 -8.21 -16.04 -16.62
CA ILE A 151 -8.51 -17.05 -15.58
C ILE A 151 -10.02 -17.15 -15.33
N LEU A 152 -10.70 -16.02 -15.20
CA LEU A 152 -12.14 -15.99 -14.96
C LEU A 152 -12.91 -16.71 -16.07
N LEU A 153 -12.57 -16.46 -17.33
CA LEU A 153 -13.25 -17.05 -18.51
C LEU A 153 -13.21 -18.57 -18.56
N ARG A 154 -12.22 -19.22 -17.96
CA ARG A 154 -12.14 -20.70 -17.89
C ARG A 154 -13.30 -21.34 -17.15
N ASN A 155 -13.88 -20.59 -16.21
CA ASN A 155 -14.99 -21.04 -15.39
C ASN A 155 -16.26 -20.21 -15.60
N ARG A 156 -16.42 -19.62 -16.79
CA ARG A 156 -17.54 -18.71 -17.13
C ARG A 156 -18.93 -19.33 -16.90
N GLU A 157 -19.03 -20.67 -16.99
CA GLU A 157 -20.28 -21.38 -16.71
C GLU A 157 -20.73 -21.27 -15.24
N SER A 158 -19.79 -20.96 -14.34
CA SER A 158 -20.06 -20.77 -12.91
C SER A 158 -20.34 -19.31 -12.52
N TRP A 159 -20.36 -18.39 -13.47
CA TRP A 159 -20.56 -16.98 -13.17
C TRP A 159 -22.03 -16.67 -12.88
N SER A 160 -22.24 -15.88 -11.84
CA SER A 160 -23.51 -15.22 -11.54
C SER A 160 -23.49 -13.75 -11.99
N GLN A 161 -22.33 -13.11 -11.99
CA GLN A 161 -22.14 -11.69 -12.38
C GLN A 161 -21.27 -11.59 -13.62
N GLY A 162 -21.50 -10.53 -14.43
CA GLY A 162 -20.68 -10.26 -15.59
C GLY A 162 -19.34 -9.60 -15.24
N VAL A 163 -18.45 -9.54 -16.22
CA VAL A 163 -17.14 -8.88 -16.13
C VAL A 163 -17.03 -7.82 -17.20
N ARG A 164 -16.56 -6.65 -16.83
CA ARG A 164 -16.18 -5.54 -17.73
C ARG A 164 -14.72 -5.18 -17.46
N LEU A 165 -13.93 -5.12 -18.52
CA LEU A 165 -12.58 -4.56 -18.51
C LEU A 165 -12.62 -3.21 -19.20
N LEU A 166 -12.26 -2.15 -18.48
CA LEU A 166 -12.11 -0.80 -19.00
C LEU A 166 -10.64 -0.43 -19.03
N LEU A 167 -10.07 -0.37 -20.21
CA LEU A 167 -8.73 0.13 -20.44
C LEU A 167 -8.82 1.60 -20.83
N THR A 168 -8.38 2.47 -19.92
CA THR A 168 -8.50 3.92 -20.07
C THR A 168 -7.31 4.51 -20.81
N ASP A 169 -7.53 5.63 -21.48
CA ASP A 169 -6.53 6.43 -22.19
C ASP A 169 -6.34 7.76 -21.45
N ALA A 170 -5.13 8.30 -21.52
CA ALA A 170 -4.83 9.64 -21.03
C ALA A 170 -5.08 9.83 -19.50
N GLU A 171 -4.79 8.79 -18.72
CA GLU A 171 -4.76 8.86 -17.25
C GLU A 171 -3.72 9.86 -16.80
N GLU A 172 -2.52 9.77 -17.36
CA GLU A 172 -1.32 10.52 -17.02
C GLU A 172 -1.43 12.04 -17.21
N VAL A 173 -2.41 12.48 -17.94
CA VAL A 173 -2.71 13.91 -18.14
C VAL A 173 -3.92 14.36 -17.33
N GLY A 174 -4.33 13.58 -16.34
CA GLY A 174 -5.37 13.91 -15.37
C GLY A 174 -6.62 13.07 -15.49
N MET A 175 -6.48 11.76 -15.75
CA MET A 175 -7.56 10.77 -15.79
C MET A 175 -8.64 11.13 -16.84
N VAL A 176 -8.19 11.65 -18.01
CA VAL A 176 -9.12 12.23 -18.99
C VAL A 176 -10.06 11.16 -19.53
N GLY A 177 -9.55 9.96 -19.86
CA GLY A 177 -10.37 8.85 -20.36
C GLY A 177 -11.44 8.43 -19.37
N MET A 178 -11.08 8.23 -18.08
CA MET A 178 -12.03 7.86 -17.05
C MET A 178 -13.07 8.97 -16.78
N LYS A 179 -12.64 10.23 -16.68
CA LYS A 179 -13.56 11.36 -16.50
C LYS A 179 -14.59 11.45 -17.62
N LYS A 180 -14.14 11.35 -18.87
CA LYS A 180 -15.03 11.39 -20.04
C LYS A 180 -15.98 10.20 -20.08
N ALA A 181 -15.47 8.99 -19.75
CA ALA A 181 -16.31 7.80 -19.65
C ALA A 181 -17.41 7.99 -18.60
N TYR A 182 -17.03 8.44 -17.40
CA TYR A 182 -17.98 8.62 -16.30
C TYR A 182 -19.03 9.70 -16.57
N GLU A 183 -18.64 10.79 -17.25
CA GLU A 183 -19.55 11.89 -17.60
C GLU A 183 -20.47 11.59 -18.78
N LEU A 184 -19.97 10.90 -19.82
CA LEU A 184 -20.64 10.77 -21.10
C LEU A 184 -21.22 9.38 -21.37
N ASN A 185 -20.75 8.36 -20.65
CA ASN A 185 -21.12 6.96 -20.84
C ASN A 185 -21.52 6.29 -19.52
N PRO A 186 -22.60 6.79 -18.86
CA PRO A 186 -23.03 6.26 -17.56
C PRO A 186 -23.40 4.77 -17.61
N GLU A 187 -23.78 4.25 -18.77
CA GLU A 187 -24.07 2.83 -19.00
C GLU A 187 -22.89 1.91 -18.68
N LEU A 188 -21.66 2.43 -18.66
CA LEU A 188 -20.48 1.67 -18.25
C LEU A 188 -20.39 1.44 -16.73
N PHE A 189 -21.17 2.20 -15.95
CA PHE A 189 -21.05 2.24 -14.50
C PHE A 189 -22.35 1.88 -13.76
N GLU A 190 -23.50 1.88 -14.44
CA GLU A 190 -24.81 1.68 -13.83
C GLU A 190 -25.01 0.29 -13.21
N ASP A 191 -24.37 -0.72 -13.79
CA ASP A 191 -24.46 -2.12 -13.34
C ASP A 191 -23.24 -2.57 -12.50
N VAL A 192 -22.32 -1.68 -12.15
CA VAL A 192 -21.07 -2.05 -11.43
C VAL A 192 -21.35 -2.28 -9.96
N GLY A 193 -21.01 -3.48 -9.48
CA GLY A 193 -21.09 -3.89 -8.08
C GLY A 193 -19.73 -3.94 -7.38
N LEU A 194 -18.62 -4.05 -8.15
CA LEU A 194 -17.26 -3.99 -7.62
C LEU A 194 -16.32 -3.40 -8.67
N VAL A 195 -15.52 -2.41 -8.27
CA VAL A 195 -14.41 -1.89 -9.06
C VAL A 195 -13.09 -2.45 -8.53
N ILE A 196 -12.28 -3.00 -9.40
CA ILE A 196 -10.86 -3.33 -9.12
C ILE A 196 -10.02 -2.44 -10.03
N ASN A 197 -9.44 -1.39 -9.46
CA ASN A 197 -8.47 -0.55 -10.15
C ASN A 197 -7.07 -1.08 -9.87
N ILE A 198 -6.27 -1.17 -10.91
CA ILE A 198 -4.90 -1.68 -10.82
C ILE A 198 -3.98 -0.58 -11.31
N GLU A 199 -2.96 -0.31 -10.54
CA GLU A 199 -2.00 0.77 -10.73
C GLU A 199 -0.59 0.30 -10.40
N ALA A 200 0.40 1.10 -10.74
CA ALA A 200 1.74 0.92 -10.23
C ALA A 200 2.45 2.26 -10.01
N ARG A 201 3.10 2.41 -8.87
CA ARG A 201 3.95 3.56 -8.55
C ARG A 201 5.42 3.17 -8.43
N GLY A 202 5.74 1.93 -8.66
CA GLY A 202 7.10 1.42 -8.61
C GLY A 202 7.22 0.06 -9.29
N THR A 203 8.43 -0.27 -9.70
CA THR A 203 8.70 -1.46 -10.51
C THR A 203 8.87 -2.73 -9.69
N TYR A 204 8.87 -2.66 -8.34
CA TYR A 204 9.16 -3.77 -7.45
C TYR A 204 8.31 -3.74 -6.18
N GLY A 205 8.38 -4.84 -5.42
CA GLY A 205 7.87 -4.97 -4.06
C GLY A 205 6.47 -5.58 -3.96
N PRO A 206 5.95 -5.66 -2.74
CA PRO A 206 4.60 -6.15 -2.53
C PRO A 206 3.55 -5.21 -3.14
N VAL A 207 2.48 -5.80 -3.61
CA VAL A 207 1.31 -5.06 -4.08
C VAL A 207 0.50 -4.63 -2.88
N LEU A 208 0.29 -3.36 -2.73
CA LEU A 208 -0.46 -2.75 -1.64
C LEU A 208 -1.90 -2.48 -2.10
N LEU A 209 -2.88 -2.99 -1.37
CA LEU A 209 -4.23 -2.40 -1.40
C LEU A 209 -4.16 -1.09 -0.63
N PHE A 210 -4.02 0.03 -1.35
CA PHE A 210 -3.72 1.33 -0.74
C PHE A 210 -4.94 2.24 -0.60
N GLU A 211 -6.01 1.95 -1.35
CA GLU A 211 -7.23 2.75 -1.31
C GLU A 211 -8.47 1.87 -1.50
N THR A 212 -9.54 2.20 -0.79
CA THR A 212 -10.88 1.63 -0.96
C THR A 212 -11.91 2.74 -1.10
N SER A 213 -13.09 2.41 -1.64
CA SER A 213 -14.26 3.28 -1.57
C SER A 213 -14.70 3.50 -0.11
N PRO A 214 -15.38 4.62 0.21
CA PRO A 214 -15.99 4.81 1.53
C PRO A 214 -17.07 3.76 1.85
N GLY A 215 -17.25 3.47 3.13
CA GLY A 215 -18.18 2.42 3.56
C GLY A 215 -17.65 1.03 3.18
N ASN A 216 -16.40 0.75 3.50
CA ASN A 216 -15.65 -0.40 2.99
C ASN A 216 -15.83 -1.71 3.81
N ASP A 217 -16.74 -1.75 4.79
CA ASP A 217 -16.90 -2.91 5.66
C ASP A 217 -17.15 -4.21 4.86
N ARG A 218 -18.04 -4.20 3.88
CA ARG A 218 -18.35 -5.35 3.04
C ARG A 218 -17.21 -5.71 2.09
N ILE A 219 -16.53 -4.71 1.53
CA ILE A 219 -15.36 -4.91 0.66
C ILE A 219 -14.22 -5.54 1.46
N MET A 220 -13.99 -5.09 2.68
CA MET A 220 -12.93 -5.64 3.53
C MET A 220 -13.25 -7.05 4.04
N GLU A 221 -14.52 -7.41 4.21
CA GLU A 221 -14.93 -8.81 4.46
C GLU A 221 -14.62 -9.70 3.27
N LEU A 222 -14.92 -9.26 2.05
CA LEU A 222 -14.59 -9.96 0.82
C LEU A 222 -13.06 -10.09 0.65
N TYR A 223 -12.31 -9.01 0.83
CA TYR A 223 -10.85 -9.01 0.72
C TYR A 223 -10.18 -9.93 1.75
N GLU A 224 -10.59 -9.85 3.01
CA GLU A 224 -10.08 -10.71 4.10
C GLU A 224 -10.36 -12.19 3.85
N GLY A 225 -11.54 -12.49 3.30
CA GLY A 225 -11.97 -13.88 3.06
C GLY A 225 -11.23 -14.56 1.91
N PHE A 226 -10.87 -13.83 0.88
CA PHE A 226 -10.45 -14.42 -0.39
C PHE A 226 -9.09 -14.01 -0.90
N SER A 227 -8.62 -12.77 -0.69
CA SER A 227 -7.29 -12.35 -1.11
C SER A 227 -6.18 -13.17 -0.45
N ARG A 228 -5.21 -13.59 -1.25
CA ARG A 228 -4.04 -14.34 -0.75
C ARG A 228 -2.87 -13.38 -0.59
N TYR A 229 -2.11 -13.55 0.49
CA TYR A 229 -0.99 -12.66 0.84
C TYR A 229 -1.44 -11.20 0.95
N PRO A 230 -2.51 -10.88 1.72
CA PRO A 230 -3.00 -9.53 1.83
C PRO A 230 -1.91 -8.59 2.33
N HIS A 231 -1.79 -7.42 1.69
CA HIS A 231 -0.84 -6.38 2.07
C HIS A 231 -1.55 -5.03 2.00
N THR A 232 -1.88 -4.48 3.17
CA THR A 232 -2.72 -3.29 3.25
C THR A 232 -2.65 -2.61 4.62
N TYR A 233 -2.91 -1.29 4.63
CA TYR A 233 -3.07 -0.48 5.84
C TYR A 233 -4.17 0.55 5.58
N SER A 234 -5.20 0.61 6.42
CA SER A 234 -6.25 1.63 6.29
C SER A 234 -5.70 3.05 6.42
N LEU A 235 -4.60 3.22 7.16
CA LEU A 235 -3.89 4.49 7.28
C LEU A 235 -3.38 5.01 5.92
N THR A 236 -3.15 4.14 4.94
CA THR A 236 -2.77 4.58 3.58
C THR A 236 -3.88 5.39 2.91
N ASN A 237 -5.15 5.05 3.13
CA ASN A 237 -6.28 5.88 2.68
C ASN A 237 -6.21 7.29 3.24
N VAL A 238 -5.86 7.43 4.54
CA VAL A 238 -5.74 8.73 5.21
C VAL A 238 -4.58 9.53 4.62
N VAL A 239 -3.41 8.90 4.49
CA VAL A 239 -2.21 9.54 3.92
C VAL A 239 -2.43 9.92 2.46
N TYR A 240 -3.03 9.02 1.66
CA TYR A 240 -3.27 9.25 0.24
C TYR A 240 -4.20 10.43 -0.02
N ARG A 241 -5.26 10.60 0.80
CA ARG A 241 -6.17 11.77 0.73
C ARG A 241 -5.48 13.10 1.01
N MET A 242 -4.36 13.09 1.74
CA MET A 242 -3.57 14.30 2.04
C MET A 242 -2.55 14.62 0.94
N MET A 243 -2.28 13.69 0.04
CA MET A 243 -1.34 13.85 -1.07
C MET A 243 -2.08 14.30 -2.34
N PRO A 244 -1.46 15.11 -3.21
CA PRO A 244 -2.05 15.52 -4.49
C PRO A 244 -1.88 14.42 -5.56
N ASN A 245 -2.20 13.19 -5.22
CA ASN A 245 -2.15 12.03 -6.09
C ASN A 245 -3.57 11.57 -6.44
N PHE A 246 -3.75 11.16 -7.67
CA PHE A 246 -5.04 10.75 -8.21
C PHE A 246 -4.82 9.54 -9.13
N THR A 247 -5.83 8.69 -9.24
CA THR A 247 -5.91 7.58 -10.19
C THR A 247 -7.30 7.56 -10.81
N ASP A 248 -7.53 6.73 -11.79
CA ASP A 248 -8.86 6.53 -12.38
C ASP A 248 -9.91 6.16 -11.33
N PHE A 249 -9.53 5.40 -10.30
CA PHE A 249 -10.41 5.06 -9.19
C PHE A 249 -10.93 6.29 -8.43
N THR A 250 -10.17 7.38 -8.39
CA THR A 250 -10.57 8.64 -7.73
C THR A 250 -11.87 9.20 -8.30
N ILE A 251 -12.15 8.95 -9.58
CA ILE A 251 -13.35 9.46 -10.27
C ILE A 251 -14.62 8.72 -9.83
N VAL A 252 -14.50 7.43 -9.51
CA VAL A 252 -15.66 6.55 -9.29
C VAL A 252 -15.82 6.10 -7.82
N LYS A 253 -14.79 6.19 -6.99
CA LYS A 253 -14.74 5.61 -5.63
C LYS A 253 -15.85 6.07 -4.68
N ASP A 254 -16.34 7.30 -4.84
CA ASP A 254 -17.42 7.82 -3.97
C ASP A 254 -18.81 7.33 -4.42
N ALA A 255 -18.91 6.83 -5.64
CA ALA A 255 -20.15 6.33 -6.23
C ALA A 255 -20.23 4.80 -6.29
N LEU A 256 -19.10 4.13 -6.42
CA LEU A 256 -19.02 2.67 -6.65
C LEU A 256 -18.16 1.98 -5.57
N PRO A 257 -18.60 0.80 -5.09
CA PRO A 257 -17.75 -0.03 -4.22
C PRO A 257 -16.49 -0.48 -4.96
N GLY A 258 -15.32 -0.37 -4.33
CA GLY A 258 -14.11 -0.78 -5.03
C GLY A 258 -12.84 -0.73 -4.22
N VAL A 259 -11.79 -1.24 -4.84
CA VAL A 259 -10.43 -1.39 -4.33
C VAL A 259 -9.41 -0.89 -5.35
N ASN A 260 -8.28 -0.35 -4.86
CA ASN A 260 -7.21 0.18 -5.67
C ASN A 260 -5.87 -0.42 -5.23
N PHE A 261 -5.19 -1.10 -6.14
CA PHE A 261 -3.93 -1.81 -5.89
C PHE A 261 -2.76 -1.12 -6.57
N SER A 262 -1.59 -1.10 -5.92
CA SER A 262 -0.37 -0.58 -6.53
C SER A 262 0.88 -1.19 -5.90
N THR A 263 1.93 -1.41 -6.70
CA THR A 263 3.30 -1.52 -6.20
C THR A 263 3.85 -0.14 -5.86
N ILE A 264 4.73 -0.06 -4.84
CA ILE A 264 5.27 1.22 -4.38
C ILE A 264 6.80 1.22 -4.20
N SER A 265 7.48 0.07 -4.31
CA SER A 265 8.93 0.00 -4.15
C SER A 265 9.65 0.34 -5.46
N ASP A 266 10.88 0.82 -5.35
CA ASP A 266 11.66 1.40 -6.46
C ASP A 266 10.94 2.58 -7.13
N VAL A 267 10.30 3.42 -6.31
CA VAL A 267 9.56 4.61 -6.74
C VAL A 267 10.41 5.61 -7.54
N ASN A 268 11.74 5.54 -7.46
CA ASN A 268 12.66 6.32 -8.27
C ASN A 268 12.67 5.92 -9.76
N HIS A 269 12.01 4.82 -10.12
CA HIS A 269 11.73 4.44 -11.51
C HIS A 269 10.44 5.08 -12.03
N TYR A 270 9.52 5.44 -11.13
CA TYR A 270 8.22 6.01 -11.47
C TYR A 270 8.34 7.29 -12.29
N HIS A 271 7.60 7.38 -13.40
CA HIS A 271 7.62 8.51 -14.34
C HIS A 271 9.00 8.81 -14.94
N THR A 272 9.84 7.80 -15.11
CA THR A 272 11.17 7.91 -15.72
C THR A 272 11.37 6.85 -16.79
N ASP A 273 12.47 6.97 -17.54
CA ASP A 273 12.93 5.97 -18.52
C ASP A 273 13.33 4.61 -17.91
N LYS A 274 13.41 4.54 -16.58
CA LYS A 274 13.67 3.31 -15.84
C LYS A 274 12.41 2.47 -15.62
N ASP A 275 11.24 3.03 -15.80
CA ASP A 275 10.00 2.26 -15.87
C ASP A 275 9.91 1.57 -17.23
N CYS A 276 10.72 0.53 -17.38
CA CYS A 276 10.90 -0.25 -18.60
C CYS A 276 10.90 -1.75 -18.30
N PHE A 277 10.69 -2.57 -19.33
CA PHE A 277 10.56 -4.03 -19.19
C PHE A 277 11.73 -4.69 -18.46
N ALA A 278 12.96 -4.16 -18.56
CA ALA A 278 14.12 -4.72 -17.88
C ALA A 278 14.08 -4.61 -16.36
N ASN A 279 13.26 -3.71 -15.82
CA ASN A 279 13.18 -3.41 -14.40
C ASN A 279 11.90 -3.93 -13.72
N ILE A 280 10.99 -4.60 -14.45
CA ILE A 280 9.78 -5.18 -13.85
C ILE A 280 10.09 -6.43 -13.02
N SER A 281 9.22 -6.72 -12.06
CA SER A 281 9.37 -7.81 -11.12
C SER A 281 8.34 -8.92 -11.32
N ALA A 282 8.80 -10.14 -11.64
CA ALA A 282 7.95 -11.33 -11.70
C ALA A 282 7.24 -11.63 -10.37
N SER A 283 7.89 -11.35 -9.24
CA SER A 283 7.28 -11.55 -7.91
C SER A 283 6.15 -10.54 -7.64
N SER A 284 6.30 -9.30 -8.08
CA SER A 284 5.22 -8.29 -7.99
C SER A 284 4.03 -8.66 -8.87
N ILE A 285 4.26 -9.09 -10.12
CA ILE A 285 3.20 -9.59 -11.01
C ILE A 285 2.46 -10.75 -10.36
N ARG A 286 3.17 -11.73 -9.79
CA ARG A 286 2.57 -12.86 -9.08
C ARG A 286 1.72 -12.41 -7.90
N HIS A 287 2.13 -11.33 -7.24
CA HIS A 287 1.40 -10.81 -6.08
C HIS A 287 0.10 -10.10 -6.50
N TYR A 288 0.07 -9.37 -7.62
CA TYR A 288 -1.19 -8.87 -8.19
C TYR A 288 -2.17 -10.03 -8.42
N GLY A 289 -1.74 -11.08 -9.10
CA GLY A 289 -2.58 -12.27 -9.33
C GLY A 289 -3.07 -12.92 -8.04
N ALA A 290 -2.22 -13.04 -7.02
CA ALA A 290 -2.56 -13.67 -5.75
C ALA A 290 -3.62 -12.89 -4.96
N GLN A 291 -3.66 -11.57 -5.07
CA GLN A 291 -4.65 -10.75 -4.39
C GLN A 291 -5.93 -10.58 -5.21
N ILE A 292 -5.80 -10.31 -6.52
CA ILE A 292 -6.91 -9.90 -7.38
C ILE A 292 -7.73 -11.10 -7.86
N VAL A 293 -7.10 -12.18 -8.33
CA VAL A 293 -7.84 -13.30 -8.95
C VAL A 293 -8.83 -13.93 -7.99
N PRO A 294 -8.47 -14.32 -6.74
CA PRO A 294 -9.45 -14.93 -5.84
C PRO A 294 -10.59 -13.99 -5.45
N LEU A 295 -10.29 -12.69 -5.32
CA LEU A 295 -11.28 -11.65 -5.06
C LEU A 295 -12.29 -11.54 -6.22
N ALA A 296 -11.79 -11.50 -7.44
CA ALA A 296 -12.58 -11.42 -8.66
C ALA A 296 -13.41 -12.70 -8.87
N GLU A 297 -12.80 -13.88 -8.68
CA GLU A 297 -13.50 -15.19 -8.78
C GLU A 297 -14.66 -15.29 -7.80
N GLU A 298 -14.45 -14.90 -6.55
CA GLU A 298 -15.50 -14.93 -5.54
C GLU A 298 -16.64 -13.99 -5.93
N PHE A 299 -16.33 -12.76 -6.30
CA PHE A 299 -17.34 -11.80 -6.70
C PHE A 299 -18.18 -12.32 -7.88
N VAL A 300 -17.55 -12.84 -8.95
CA VAL A 300 -18.30 -13.25 -10.14
C VAL A 300 -19.09 -14.54 -9.97
N ARG A 301 -18.72 -15.41 -9.01
CA ARG A 301 -19.38 -16.70 -8.80
C ARG A 301 -20.46 -16.70 -7.73
N ASN A 302 -20.28 -15.90 -6.67
CA ASN A 302 -21.19 -15.96 -5.53
C ASN A 302 -22.45 -15.12 -5.79
N PRO A 303 -23.66 -15.75 -5.87
CA PRO A 303 -24.93 -15.04 -6.09
C PRO A 303 -25.27 -14.00 -5.01
N GLU A 304 -24.60 -14.00 -3.87
CA GLU A 304 -24.76 -12.98 -2.84
C GLU A 304 -24.43 -11.58 -3.37
N TYR A 305 -23.55 -11.50 -4.37
CA TYR A 305 -23.14 -10.25 -5.01
C TYR A 305 -23.94 -9.91 -6.27
N ALA A 306 -25.08 -10.56 -6.49
CA ALA A 306 -25.92 -10.33 -7.68
C ALA A 306 -26.54 -8.92 -7.73
N ASP A 307 -26.72 -8.28 -6.58
CA ASP A 307 -27.14 -6.89 -6.50
C ASP A 307 -25.91 -5.97 -6.51
N ARG A 308 -25.94 -4.94 -7.37
CA ARG A 308 -24.86 -3.94 -7.47
C ARG A 308 -24.53 -3.23 -6.15
N ASP A 309 -25.50 -3.14 -5.24
CA ASP A 309 -25.32 -2.47 -3.96
C ASP A 309 -24.90 -3.44 -2.82
N SER A 310 -24.70 -4.73 -3.12
CA SER A 310 -24.34 -5.77 -2.14
C SER A 310 -23.06 -5.49 -1.36
N LEU A 311 -22.07 -4.83 -2.02
CA LEU A 311 -20.80 -4.43 -1.41
C LEU A 311 -20.80 -2.98 -0.90
N ARG A 312 -21.92 -2.26 -0.97
CA ARG A 312 -22.05 -0.97 -0.31
C ARG A 312 -22.18 -1.17 1.19
N GLY A 313 -21.14 -0.81 1.89
CA GLY A 313 -21.13 -0.89 3.33
C GLY A 313 -21.65 0.39 4.00
N SER A 314 -21.72 0.33 5.32
CA SER A 314 -22.25 1.40 6.16
C SER A 314 -21.21 2.13 7.00
N GLU A 315 -20.02 1.54 7.16
CA GLU A 315 -18.92 2.09 7.95
C GLU A 315 -17.55 1.77 7.31
N ASP A 316 -16.57 2.62 7.61
CA ASP A 316 -15.18 2.30 7.26
C ASP A 316 -14.57 1.40 8.33
N ARG A 317 -13.78 0.43 7.91
CA ARG A 317 -12.98 -0.44 8.77
C ARG A 317 -11.61 0.17 9.06
N VAL A 318 -11.01 -0.25 10.15
CA VAL A 318 -9.59 -0.06 10.44
C VAL A 318 -8.89 -1.39 10.22
N PHE A 319 -7.97 -1.44 9.28
CA PHE A 319 -7.30 -2.68 8.89
C PHE A 319 -5.82 -2.47 8.60
N PHE A 320 -5.04 -3.51 8.86
CA PHE A 320 -3.61 -3.53 8.57
C PHE A 320 -3.08 -4.96 8.53
N THR A 321 -2.04 -5.15 7.74
CA THR A 321 -1.33 -6.43 7.68
C THR A 321 -0.09 -6.40 8.57
N VAL A 322 0.10 -7.48 9.33
CA VAL A 322 1.36 -7.75 10.03
C VAL A 322 1.98 -9.00 9.41
N PRO A 323 3.21 -8.93 8.88
CA PRO A 323 3.87 -10.08 8.27
C PRO A 323 3.83 -11.30 9.20
N LEU A 324 3.58 -12.49 8.66
CA LEU A 324 3.34 -13.76 9.33
C LEU A 324 2.06 -13.87 10.18
N LEU A 325 1.50 -12.77 10.67
CA LEU A 325 0.29 -12.79 11.50
C LEU A 325 -0.98 -12.60 10.66
N GLY A 326 -0.85 -12.06 9.45
CA GLY A 326 -1.97 -11.86 8.53
C GLY A 326 -2.63 -10.49 8.65
N LEU A 327 -3.84 -10.40 8.10
CA LEU A 327 -4.67 -9.20 8.10
C LEU A 327 -5.46 -9.09 9.41
N PHE A 328 -5.43 -7.90 9.99
CA PHE A 328 -6.28 -7.48 11.10
C PHE A 328 -7.32 -6.51 10.56
N ASN A 329 -8.59 -6.74 10.87
CA ASN A 329 -9.72 -5.98 10.34
C ASN A 329 -10.73 -5.71 11.45
N PHE A 330 -10.95 -4.44 11.78
CA PHE A 330 -11.77 -4.01 12.90
C PHE A 330 -12.86 -3.06 12.42
N SER A 331 -14.08 -3.18 12.99
CA SER A 331 -15.03 -2.08 12.96
C SER A 331 -14.49 -0.88 13.75
N LYS A 332 -14.92 0.34 13.43
CA LYS A 332 -14.52 1.54 14.21
C LYS A 332 -14.78 1.38 15.71
N LYS A 333 -15.92 0.76 16.08
CA LYS A 333 -16.26 0.46 17.49
C LYS A 333 -15.32 -0.58 18.09
N GLY A 334 -15.02 -1.65 17.34
CA GLY A 334 -14.07 -2.69 17.78
C GLY A 334 -12.68 -2.11 17.99
N TYR A 335 -12.22 -1.27 17.07
CA TYR A 335 -10.93 -0.59 17.19
C TYR A 335 -10.86 0.35 18.40
N LEU A 336 -11.92 1.11 18.66
CA LEU A 336 -12.02 1.93 19.87
C LEU A 336 -11.92 1.09 21.15
N VAL A 337 -12.61 -0.07 21.19
CA VAL A 337 -12.52 -0.99 22.34
C VAL A 337 -11.09 -1.49 22.52
N VAL A 338 -10.40 -1.85 21.45
CA VAL A 338 -8.98 -2.26 21.52
C VAL A 338 -8.12 -1.15 22.11
N ASN A 339 -8.27 0.10 21.65
CA ASN A 339 -7.54 1.26 22.19
C ASN A 339 -7.81 1.45 23.70
N ILE A 340 -9.09 1.38 24.12
CA ILE A 340 -9.46 1.49 25.53
C ILE A 340 -8.79 0.38 26.37
N VAL A 341 -8.83 -0.88 25.88
CA VAL A 341 -8.19 -2.01 26.57
C VAL A 341 -6.67 -1.79 26.70
N VAL A 342 -6.03 -1.31 25.66
CA VAL A 342 -4.58 -1.03 25.67
C VAL A 342 -4.25 0.08 26.68
N LEU A 343 -5.02 1.16 26.71
CA LEU A 343 -4.85 2.23 27.70
C LEU A 343 -5.09 1.76 29.13
N LEU A 344 -6.05 0.86 29.36
CA LEU A 344 -6.26 0.24 30.67
C LEU A 344 -5.11 -0.69 31.07
N LEU A 345 -4.55 -1.48 30.15
CA LEU A 345 -3.36 -2.28 30.40
C LEU A 345 -2.17 -1.39 30.77
N MET A 346 -1.96 -0.29 30.04
CA MET A 346 -0.93 0.69 30.35
C MET A 346 -1.12 1.32 31.74
N ALA A 347 -2.36 1.73 32.06
CA ALA A 347 -2.69 2.28 33.38
C ALA A 347 -2.42 1.24 34.49
N GLY A 348 -2.79 -0.01 34.29
CA GLY A 348 -2.50 -1.12 35.21
C GLY A 348 -0.99 -1.30 35.44
N MET A 349 -0.21 -1.28 34.38
CA MET A 349 1.26 -1.34 34.44
C MET A 349 1.82 -0.16 35.25
N LEU A 350 1.37 1.07 34.98
CA LEU A 350 1.82 2.28 35.70
C LEU A 350 1.44 2.24 37.19
N LEU A 351 0.29 1.69 37.55
CA LEU A 351 -0.12 1.51 38.94
C LEU A 351 0.77 0.53 39.68
N MET A 352 1.21 -0.54 39.04
CA MET A 352 2.17 -1.50 39.60
C MET A 352 3.57 -0.89 39.77
N GLU A 353 3.92 0.09 38.92
CA GLU A 353 5.25 0.68 38.81
C GLU A 353 5.24 2.20 39.15
N ARG A 354 4.68 2.59 40.29
CA ARG A 354 4.58 4.02 40.68
C ARG A 354 5.90 4.72 40.96
N LYS A 355 6.96 3.94 41.21
CA LYS A 355 8.28 4.50 41.54
C LYS A 355 8.83 5.30 40.35
N LYS A 356 9.45 6.44 40.63
CA LYS A 356 10.15 7.30 39.66
C LYS A 356 9.25 7.88 38.54
N MET A 357 7.96 8.11 38.82
CA MET A 357 7.01 8.65 37.83
C MET A 357 7.46 10.01 37.28
N LEU A 358 7.95 10.92 38.12
CA LEU A 358 8.45 12.23 37.67
C LEU A 358 9.62 12.10 36.68
N SER A 359 10.53 11.15 36.92
CA SER A 359 11.61 10.85 35.99
C SER A 359 11.08 10.31 34.66
N ALA A 360 10.06 9.42 34.71
CA ALA A 360 9.42 8.89 33.50
C ALA A 360 8.73 10.01 32.69
N LEU A 361 8.03 10.93 33.33
CA LEU A 361 7.41 12.08 32.66
C LEU A 361 8.47 12.99 32.00
N SER A 362 9.61 13.21 32.67
CA SER A 362 10.72 13.95 32.04
C SER A 362 11.26 13.22 30.80
N TRP A 363 11.34 11.88 30.85
CA TRP A 363 11.73 11.09 29.68
C TRP A 363 10.68 11.11 28.57
N ALA A 364 9.39 11.20 28.87
CA ALA A 364 8.36 11.37 27.84
C ALA A 364 8.59 12.66 27.02
N GLY A 365 8.86 13.77 27.70
CA GLY A 365 9.23 15.02 27.04
C GLY A 365 10.54 14.94 26.22
N LEU A 366 11.54 14.22 26.75
CA LEU A 366 12.80 14.00 26.03
C LEU A 366 12.64 13.11 24.79
N TRP A 367 11.79 12.09 24.83
CA TRP A 367 11.46 11.27 23.65
C TRP A 367 10.74 12.09 22.58
N LEU A 368 9.81 12.96 22.95
CA LEU A 368 9.15 13.85 22.02
C LEU A 368 10.17 14.81 21.37
N LEU A 369 11.02 15.44 22.17
CA LEU A 369 12.09 16.31 21.67
C LEU A 369 13.02 15.55 20.73
N PHE A 370 13.41 14.33 21.09
CA PHE A 370 14.29 13.50 20.27
C PHE A 370 13.63 13.13 18.92
N ALA A 371 12.33 12.80 18.92
CA ALA A 371 11.58 12.51 17.70
C ALA A 371 11.51 13.74 16.78
N VAL A 372 11.29 14.94 17.34
CA VAL A 372 11.32 16.20 16.56
C VAL A 372 12.71 16.47 16.00
N VAL A 373 13.77 16.23 16.78
CA VAL A 373 15.15 16.37 16.28
C VAL A 373 15.42 15.34 15.17
N ALA A 374 14.96 14.10 15.29
CA ALA A 374 15.10 13.09 14.25
C ALA A 374 14.39 13.50 12.95
N LEU A 375 13.19 14.12 13.05
CA LEU A 375 12.49 14.69 11.91
C LEU A 375 13.35 15.75 11.22
N ILE A 376 13.83 16.76 11.97
CA ILE A 376 14.62 17.86 11.41
C ILE A 376 15.91 17.33 10.76
N VAL A 377 16.62 16.44 11.45
CA VAL A 377 17.86 15.84 10.92
C VAL A 377 17.59 15.06 9.64
N GLY A 378 16.50 14.30 9.58
CA GLY A 378 16.08 13.57 8.40
C GLY A 378 15.84 14.49 7.20
N GLU A 379 15.04 15.54 7.39
CA GLU A 379 14.75 16.50 6.31
C GLU A 379 16.00 17.24 5.83
N VAL A 380 16.87 17.64 6.75
CA VAL A 380 18.16 18.28 6.40
C VAL A 380 19.05 17.31 5.63
N ALA A 381 19.13 16.03 6.06
CA ALA A 381 19.92 15.02 5.34
C ALA A 381 19.36 14.77 3.94
N ALA A 382 18.04 14.71 3.78
CA ALA A 382 17.37 14.60 2.49
C ALA A 382 17.67 15.80 1.57
N TRP A 383 17.57 17.00 2.12
CA TRP A 383 17.91 18.23 1.39
C TRP A 383 19.37 18.22 0.90
N ILE A 384 20.33 17.86 1.77
CA ILE A 384 21.74 17.71 1.39
C ILE A 384 21.90 16.64 0.31
N GLY A 385 21.28 15.48 0.47
CA GLY A 385 21.31 14.40 -0.50
C GLY A 385 20.80 14.83 -1.88
N CYS A 386 19.72 15.59 -1.94
CA CYS A 386 19.20 16.17 -3.17
C CYS A 386 20.20 17.15 -3.80
N GLN A 387 20.84 18.03 -3.01
CA GLN A 387 21.87 18.93 -3.54
C GLN A 387 23.06 18.18 -4.14
N VAL A 388 23.49 17.08 -3.50
CA VAL A 388 24.62 16.26 -3.98
C VAL A 388 24.26 15.50 -5.27
N SER A 389 23.03 15.01 -5.37
CA SER A 389 22.56 14.24 -6.54
C SER A 389 22.02 15.10 -7.68
N GLY A 390 21.85 16.42 -7.47
CA GLY A 390 21.20 17.31 -8.42
C GLY A 390 19.68 17.10 -8.52
N ALA A 391 19.07 16.35 -7.59
CA ALA A 391 17.63 16.18 -7.50
C ALA A 391 16.97 17.42 -6.88
N LYS A 392 15.72 17.69 -7.28
CA LYS A 392 14.94 18.79 -6.70
C LYS A 392 14.31 18.32 -5.39
N PHE A 393 14.70 18.94 -4.28
CA PHE A 393 14.10 18.67 -2.98
C PHE A 393 12.67 19.22 -2.91
N ALA A 394 11.75 18.42 -2.39
CA ALA A 394 10.37 18.81 -2.10
C ALA A 394 10.02 18.36 -0.68
N LEU A 395 9.86 19.29 0.24
CA LEU A 395 9.49 19.00 1.63
C LEU A 395 8.09 18.37 1.66
N PHE A 396 7.98 17.19 2.25
CA PHE A 396 6.77 16.35 2.27
C PHE A 396 6.19 16.05 0.88
N GLY A 397 7.00 16.19 -0.16
CA GLY A 397 6.63 15.89 -1.54
C GLY A 397 7.46 14.74 -2.13
N THR A 398 7.04 14.25 -3.30
CA THR A 398 7.78 13.22 -4.02
C THR A 398 9.11 13.79 -4.54
N VAL A 399 10.21 13.14 -4.18
CA VAL A 399 11.55 13.42 -4.71
C VAL A 399 11.92 12.29 -5.66
N SER A 400 12.20 12.63 -6.90
CA SER A 400 12.67 11.70 -7.92
C SER A 400 14.10 12.04 -8.38
N GLY A 401 14.78 11.05 -8.94
CA GLY A 401 16.12 11.22 -9.51
C GLY A 401 17.29 11.22 -8.54
N MET A 402 17.05 10.89 -7.27
CA MET A 402 18.12 10.69 -6.29
C MET A 402 18.56 9.23 -6.30
N GLN A 403 19.78 8.95 -6.79
CA GLN A 403 20.27 7.58 -7.01
C GLN A 403 20.55 6.78 -5.74
N PHE A 404 20.68 7.42 -4.58
CA PHE A 404 21.04 6.78 -3.30
C PHE A 404 19.97 7.01 -2.21
N ASP A 405 18.73 7.29 -2.59
CA ASP A 405 17.61 7.54 -1.68
C ASP A 405 17.37 6.39 -0.70
N ASN A 406 17.28 5.15 -1.19
CA ASN A 406 17.11 3.96 -0.36
C ASN A 406 18.29 3.77 0.63
N ALA A 407 19.53 4.02 0.17
CA ALA A 407 20.71 3.91 1.02
C ALA A 407 20.72 5.01 2.10
N LEU A 408 20.28 6.22 1.77
CA LEU A 408 20.17 7.32 2.74
C LEU A 408 19.11 7.00 3.80
N MET A 409 17.91 6.57 3.39
CA MET A 409 16.81 6.25 4.29
C MET A 409 17.20 5.10 5.24
N LEU A 410 17.78 4.02 4.70
CA LEU A 410 18.27 2.90 5.50
C LEU A 410 19.39 3.34 6.47
N GLY A 411 20.36 4.12 5.98
CA GLY A 411 21.46 4.63 6.80
C GLY A 411 20.96 5.47 7.98
N LEU A 412 20.00 6.36 7.73
CA LEU A 412 19.39 7.18 8.79
C LEU A 412 18.63 6.32 9.81
N ALA A 413 17.87 5.32 9.36
CA ALA A 413 17.15 4.40 10.24
C ALA A 413 18.13 3.60 11.15
N VAL A 414 19.24 3.11 10.57
CA VAL A 414 20.29 2.42 11.34
C VAL A 414 20.95 3.35 12.37
N VAL A 415 21.30 4.57 11.98
CA VAL A 415 21.88 5.57 12.90
C VAL A 415 20.89 5.88 14.02
N LEU A 416 19.61 6.08 13.71
CA LEU A 416 18.56 6.29 14.71
C LEU A 416 18.51 5.14 15.72
N ALA A 417 18.46 3.90 15.24
CA ALA A 417 18.42 2.70 16.09
C ALA A 417 19.66 2.60 17.00
N LEU A 418 20.86 2.90 16.47
CA LEU A 418 22.11 2.92 17.25
C LEU A 418 22.12 4.01 18.32
N VAL A 419 21.62 5.21 18.01
CA VAL A 419 21.50 6.31 18.99
C VAL A 419 20.53 5.92 20.10
N ILE A 420 19.36 5.38 19.78
CA ILE A 420 18.38 4.89 20.77
C ILE A 420 18.99 3.79 21.65
N ALA A 421 19.67 2.80 21.06
CA ALA A 421 20.34 1.75 21.81
C ALA A 421 21.40 2.32 22.76
N ASN A 422 22.20 3.30 22.33
CA ASN A 422 23.18 3.97 23.18
C ASN A 422 22.50 4.79 24.32
N MET A 423 21.35 5.40 24.05
CA MET A 423 20.57 6.06 25.12
C MET A 423 20.18 5.06 26.23
N TYR A 424 19.69 3.88 25.87
CA TYR A 424 19.33 2.84 26.86
C TYR A 424 20.56 2.27 27.59
N ARG A 425 21.71 2.11 26.94
CA ARG A 425 22.96 1.65 27.56
C ARG A 425 23.47 2.55 28.71
N ARG A 426 23.07 3.82 28.71
CA ARG A 426 23.45 4.79 29.78
C ARG A 426 22.63 4.63 31.08
N GLY A 427 21.96 3.50 31.27
CA GLY A 427 21.16 3.19 32.47
C GLY A 427 19.75 3.81 32.45
N LYS A 428 19.04 3.70 33.59
CA LYS A 428 17.64 4.16 33.75
C LYS A 428 16.67 3.56 32.71
N VAL A 429 16.88 2.28 32.38
CA VAL A 429 16.13 1.60 31.30
C VAL A 429 14.62 1.65 31.57
N GLN A 430 14.18 1.30 32.80
CA GLN A 430 12.77 1.31 33.17
C GLN A 430 12.15 2.71 33.05
N GLU A 431 12.85 3.76 33.50
CA GLU A 431 12.35 5.13 33.47
C GLU A 431 12.19 5.64 32.02
N LYS A 432 13.17 5.33 31.17
CA LYS A 432 13.16 5.69 29.74
C LYS A 432 12.05 4.98 28.99
N LEU A 433 11.91 3.65 29.17
CA LEU A 433 10.87 2.87 28.53
C LEU A 433 9.49 3.32 29.02
N LYS A 434 9.32 3.52 30.33
CA LYS A 434 8.08 4.04 30.92
C LYS A 434 7.72 5.40 30.34
N GLY A 435 8.69 6.31 30.18
CA GLY A 435 8.51 7.61 29.55
C GLY A 435 8.07 7.50 28.08
N CYS A 436 8.68 6.58 27.33
CA CYS A 436 8.26 6.29 25.96
C CYS A 436 6.79 5.82 25.93
N LEU A 437 6.40 4.86 26.76
CA LEU A 437 5.04 4.33 26.80
C LEU A 437 4.01 5.40 27.24
N ILE A 438 4.37 6.29 28.17
CA ILE A 438 3.51 7.43 28.54
C ILE A 438 3.28 8.34 27.34
N LEU A 439 4.34 8.66 26.60
CA LEU A 439 4.22 9.48 25.38
C LEU A 439 3.35 8.79 24.33
N LEU A 440 3.58 7.49 24.10
CA LEU A 440 2.76 6.71 23.17
C LEU A 440 1.28 6.71 23.57
N ALA A 441 0.95 6.55 24.85
CA ALA A 441 -0.43 6.59 25.33
C ALA A 441 -1.09 7.97 25.13
N VAL A 442 -0.34 9.06 25.28
CA VAL A 442 -0.85 10.41 24.98
C VAL A 442 -1.07 10.59 23.48
N LEU A 443 -0.12 10.14 22.66
CA LEU A 443 -0.23 10.21 21.20
C LEU A 443 -1.35 9.29 20.68
N ASP A 444 -1.55 8.13 21.30
CA ASP A 444 -2.64 7.20 20.99
C ASP A 444 -4.00 7.90 21.07
N ILE A 445 -4.26 8.60 22.17
CA ILE A 445 -5.51 9.34 22.38
C ILE A 445 -5.67 10.46 21.36
N ILE A 446 -4.60 11.24 21.13
CA ILE A 446 -4.63 12.39 20.22
C ILE A 446 -4.88 11.92 18.78
N LEU A 447 -4.11 10.93 18.31
CA LEU A 447 -4.21 10.47 16.93
C LEU A 447 -5.53 9.75 16.66
N LEU A 448 -6.02 8.95 17.61
CA LEU A 448 -7.34 8.34 17.51
C LEU A 448 -8.44 9.40 17.37
N ALA A 449 -8.34 10.50 18.10
CA ALA A 449 -9.33 11.58 18.03
C ALA A 449 -9.24 12.41 16.74
N VAL A 450 -8.03 12.58 16.17
CA VAL A 450 -7.79 13.44 15.00
C VAL A 450 -7.88 12.67 13.69
N LEU A 451 -7.28 11.48 13.62
CA LEU A 451 -7.18 10.68 12.40
C LEU A 451 -8.17 9.50 12.36
N GLY A 452 -8.69 9.08 13.52
CA GLY A 452 -9.47 7.85 13.65
C GLY A 452 -8.61 6.58 13.66
N GLU A 453 -7.31 6.70 13.41
CA GLU A 453 -6.34 5.60 13.30
C GLU A 453 -4.99 6.01 13.90
N ASN A 454 -4.28 5.05 14.49
CA ASN A 454 -3.06 5.33 15.24
C ASN A 454 -2.15 4.10 15.37
N LEU A 455 -2.23 3.16 14.44
CA LEU A 455 -1.60 1.83 14.54
C LEU A 455 -0.10 1.87 14.88
N PHE A 456 0.65 2.85 14.38
CA PHE A 456 2.08 2.99 14.62
C PHE A 456 2.45 3.46 16.05
N VAL A 457 1.48 3.90 16.84
CA VAL A 457 1.63 4.12 18.29
C VAL A 457 0.90 3.05 19.10
N LEU A 458 -0.24 2.57 18.62
CA LEU A 458 -1.04 1.55 19.29
C LEU A 458 -0.30 0.22 19.43
N ILE A 459 0.33 -0.28 18.35
CA ILE A 459 1.01 -1.58 18.37
C ILE A 459 2.20 -1.59 19.35
N PRO A 460 3.17 -0.66 19.30
CA PRO A 460 4.25 -0.65 20.28
C PRO A 460 3.76 -0.42 21.72
N LEU A 461 2.70 0.37 21.93
CA LEU A 461 2.08 0.57 23.23
C LEU A 461 1.42 -0.72 23.75
N ALA A 462 0.60 -1.38 22.93
CA ALA A 462 -0.12 -2.59 23.27
C ALA A 462 0.82 -3.75 23.59
N VAL A 463 1.75 -4.03 22.67
CA VAL A 463 2.72 -5.12 22.84
C VAL A 463 3.60 -4.89 24.06
N SER A 464 4.16 -3.67 24.22
CA SER A 464 5.02 -3.38 25.37
C SER A 464 4.29 -3.49 26.70
N SER A 465 3.09 -2.92 26.80
CA SER A 465 2.29 -2.97 28.01
C SER A 465 1.93 -4.41 28.40
N LEU A 466 1.52 -5.21 27.41
CA LEU A 466 1.16 -6.62 27.62
C LEU A 466 2.36 -7.45 28.07
N VAL A 467 3.50 -7.38 27.36
CA VAL A 467 4.66 -8.25 27.67
C VAL A 467 5.33 -7.85 28.98
N ILE A 468 5.33 -6.56 29.35
CA ILE A 468 5.82 -6.11 30.64
C ILE A 468 4.92 -6.63 31.77
N LEU A 469 3.60 -6.54 31.59
CA LEU A 469 2.64 -7.06 32.56
C LEU A 469 2.76 -8.57 32.74
N LEU A 470 2.83 -9.34 31.64
CA LEU A 470 3.05 -10.79 31.67
C LEU A 470 4.37 -11.16 32.35
N TRP A 471 5.46 -10.44 32.07
CA TRP A 471 6.72 -10.64 32.79
C TRP A 471 6.59 -10.38 34.28
N LYS A 472 5.95 -9.28 34.69
CA LYS A 472 5.79 -8.94 36.12
C LYS A 472 4.94 -9.94 36.89
N ILE A 473 3.90 -10.51 36.25
CA ILE A 473 3.03 -11.51 36.86
C ILE A 473 3.69 -12.88 36.92
N SER A 474 4.33 -13.33 35.81
CA SER A 474 4.86 -14.69 35.68
C SER A 474 6.33 -14.84 36.10
N GLY A 475 7.10 -13.74 36.12
CA GLY A 475 8.55 -13.74 36.27
C GLY A 475 9.33 -14.12 35.01
N TRP A 476 8.65 -14.47 33.88
CA TRP A 476 9.30 -14.94 32.65
C TRP A 476 9.79 -13.77 31.79
N LYS A 477 11.09 -13.44 31.92
CA LYS A 477 11.71 -12.36 31.12
C LYS A 477 11.66 -12.59 29.60
N LEU A 478 11.44 -13.83 29.14
CA LEU A 478 11.36 -14.15 27.70
C LEU A 478 10.23 -13.43 26.94
N PHE A 479 9.19 -12.97 27.63
CA PHE A 479 8.17 -12.14 27.01
C PHE A 479 8.74 -10.85 26.40
N LEU A 480 9.79 -10.27 26.99
CA LEU A 480 10.37 -8.99 26.53
C LEU A 480 10.99 -9.08 25.13
N PRO A 481 11.92 -10.04 24.83
CA PRO A 481 12.45 -10.17 23.48
C PRO A 481 11.39 -10.62 22.45
N VAL A 482 10.35 -11.35 22.85
CA VAL A 482 9.22 -11.67 21.98
C VAL A 482 8.45 -10.38 21.64
N GLY A 483 8.18 -9.52 22.61
CA GLY A 483 7.55 -8.23 22.37
C GLY A 483 8.38 -7.33 21.44
N MET A 484 9.70 -7.26 21.64
CA MET A 484 10.62 -6.59 20.71
C MET A 484 10.44 -7.13 19.27
N ALA A 485 10.44 -8.45 19.11
CA ALA A 485 10.31 -9.08 17.80
C ALA A 485 8.97 -8.75 17.13
N LEU A 486 7.86 -8.75 17.86
CA LEU A 486 6.54 -8.41 17.35
C LEU A 486 6.45 -6.93 16.91
N ILE A 487 7.03 -6.02 17.70
CA ILE A 487 7.08 -4.59 17.32
C ILE A 487 7.91 -4.43 16.05
N LEU A 488 9.10 -5.03 15.95
CA LEU A 488 9.95 -4.93 14.76
C LEU A 488 9.30 -5.58 13.53
N LEU A 489 8.54 -6.65 13.70
CA LEU A 489 7.82 -7.31 12.61
C LEU A 489 6.80 -6.38 11.94
N HIS A 490 6.08 -5.60 12.73
CA HIS A 490 5.18 -4.56 12.21
C HIS A 490 5.96 -3.34 11.72
N ALA A 491 6.81 -2.78 12.59
CA ALA A 491 7.50 -1.52 12.36
C ALA A 491 8.29 -1.49 11.05
N CYS A 492 9.10 -2.52 10.78
CA CYS A 492 9.95 -2.51 9.61
C CYS A 492 9.16 -2.62 8.31
N SER A 493 8.06 -3.40 8.26
CA SER A 493 7.18 -3.46 7.10
C SER A 493 6.49 -2.12 6.87
N PHE A 494 5.83 -1.61 7.90
CA PHE A 494 5.10 -0.34 7.82
C PHE A 494 6.01 0.86 7.48
N LEU A 495 7.16 0.97 8.13
CA LEU A 495 8.12 2.06 7.87
C LEU A 495 8.75 1.96 6.48
N TYR A 496 8.97 0.73 5.98
CA TYR A 496 9.43 0.51 4.62
C TYR A 496 8.39 1.03 3.60
N ASP A 497 7.15 0.58 3.72
CA ASP A 497 6.08 1.01 2.81
C ASP A 497 5.86 2.53 2.88
N LEU A 498 5.87 3.09 4.08
CA LEU A 498 5.76 4.53 4.28
C LEU A 498 6.92 5.31 3.64
N SER A 499 8.16 4.78 3.76
CA SER A 499 9.34 5.37 3.14
C SER A 499 9.25 5.36 1.62
N MET A 500 8.77 4.25 1.04
CA MET A 500 8.58 4.14 -0.40
C MET A 500 7.46 5.05 -0.90
N ALA A 501 6.34 5.11 -0.20
CA ALA A 501 5.20 5.94 -0.57
C ALA A 501 5.52 7.45 -0.52
N LEU A 502 6.22 7.89 0.53
CA LEU A 502 6.52 9.31 0.79
C LEU A 502 7.84 9.77 0.17
N THR A 503 8.70 8.85 -0.24
CA THR A 503 10.06 9.10 -0.73
C THR A 503 10.97 9.83 0.28
N VAL A 504 12.17 10.16 -0.13
CA VAL A 504 13.15 10.86 0.71
C VAL A 504 12.70 12.26 1.12
N GLY A 505 11.73 12.86 0.42
CA GLY A 505 11.18 14.18 0.74
C GLY A 505 10.39 14.26 2.04
N ALA A 506 10.04 13.13 2.64
CA ALA A 506 9.39 13.05 3.95
C ALA A 506 10.11 12.08 4.91
N VAL A 507 11.39 11.80 4.67
CA VAL A 507 12.17 10.88 5.51
C VAL A 507 12.22 11.31 6.97
N GLY A 508 12.16 12.62 7.25
CA GLY A 508 12.09 13.12 8.62
C GLY A 508 10.80 12.69 9.34
N ALA A 509 9.65 12.69 8.65
CA ALA A 509 8.40 12.18 9.20
C ALA A 509 8.48 10.67 9.48
N VAL A 510 9.11 9.90 8.59
CA VAL A 510 9.37 8.48 8.79
C VAL A 510 10.25 8.24 10.03
N LEU A 511 11.34 9.02 10.19
CA LEU A 511 12.23 8.92 11.36
C LEU A 511 11.54 9.32 12.67
N LEU A 512 10.62 10.29 12.63
CA LEU A 512 9.81 10.64 13.79
C LEU A 512 8.98 9.43 14.25
N ILE A 513 8.27 8.77 13.34
CA ILE A 513 7.47 7.57 13.63
C ILE A 513 8.38 6.44 14.09
N ALA A 514 9.48 6.17 13.36
CA ALA A 514 10.45 5.15 13.70
C ALA A 514 11.07 5.34 15.09
N THR A 515 11.19 6.59 15.55
CA THR A 515 11.69 6.87 16.91
C THR A 515 10.82 6.21 17.98
N PHE A 516 9.51 6.26 17.84
CA PHE A 516 8.57 5.70 18.81
C PHE A 516 8.61 4.17 18.80
N GLU A 517 8.58 3.56 17.63
CA GLU A 517 8.59 2.11 17.47
C GLU A 517 9.93 1.52 17.92
N PHE A 518 11.04 2.11 17.49
CA PHE A 518 12.38 1.65 17.90
C PHE A 518 12.66 1.90 19.38
N ALA A 519 12.17 3.00 19.95
CA ALA A 519 12.34 3.25 21.38
C ALA A 519 11.63 2.19 22.23
N ALA A 520 10.43 1.77 21.85
CA ALA A 520 9.71 0.70 22.52
C ALA A 520 10.41 -0.65 22.32
N ALA A 521 10.73 -1.04 21.08
CA ALA A 521 11.37 -2.33 20.78
C ALA A 521 12.74 -2.47 21.44
N ILE A 522 13.63 -1.50 21.27
CA ILE A 522 14.99 -1.50 21.86
C ILE A 522 14.91 -1.37 23.37
N GLY A 523 13.91 -0.65 23.91
CA GLY A 523 13.64 -0.55 25.33
C GLY A 523 13.31 -1.89 25.98
N LEU A 524 12.47 -2.72 25.33
CA LEU A 524 12.19 -4.09 25.78
C LEU A 524 13.44 -4.98 25.76
N ALA A 525 14.25 -4.88 24.71
CA ALA A 525 15.53 -5.58 24.62
C ALA A 525 16.50 -5.17 25.73
N ALA A 526 16.62 -3.86 25.98
CA ALA A 526 17.46 -3.32 27.03
C ALA A 526 16.98 -3.76 28.44
N LEU A 527 15.67 -3.79 28.65
CA LEU A 527 15.06 -4.25 29.90
C LEU A 527 15.32 -5.75 30.14
N PHE A 528 15.31 -6.57 29.09
CA PHE A 528 15.68 -7.98 29.17
C PHE A 528 17.13 -8.14 29.61
N CYS A 529 18.05 -7.34 29.07
CA CYS A 529 19.48 -7.38 29.40
C CYS A 529 19.84 -6.73 30.74
N SER A 530 18.93 -5.91 31.30
CA SER A 530 19.21 -5.25 32.59
C SER A 530 19.01 -6.17 33.76
N GLU A 531 19.76 -5.93 34.85
CA GLU A 531 19.54 -6.55 36.14
C GLU A 531 18.41 -5.91 36.96
N GLU A 532 17.81 -4.83 36.41
CA GLU A 532 16.69 -4.11 37.03
C GLU A 532 15.45 -5.03 37.09
N ARG A 533 14.93 -5.24 38.31
CA ARG A 533 13.70 -6.02 38.60
C ARG A 533 12.53 -5.09 38.92
#